data_949c10c0134fe2a33e26de2f834f69e4
#
_entry.id   949c10c0134fe2a33e26de2f834f69e4
#
_cell.length_a   1.000
_cell.length_b   1.000
_cell.length_c   1.000
_cell.angle_alpha   90.00
_cell.angle_beta   90.00
_cell.angle_gamma   90.00
#
_symmetry.space_group_name_H-M   'P 1'
#
loop_
_entity.id
_entity.type
_entity.pdbx_description
1 polymer ?
#
loop_
_entity_poly.entity_id
_entity_poly.type
_entity_poly.pdbx_seq_one_letter_code
_entity_poly.pdbx_strand_id
1 'polypeptide(L)'
;MADHTTTVEIPISGMTCASCVARNEKALRRLDGVSAANVNFATEKAQVTFDPAQIDIGRLTATIEQAGYDVPTATETLAISGMTCASCVARNEKALRRVPGVLKATVNLATEKATVEYLPGVAGRDELVAAVRRAGYEVAVPARRTAAGAHGAGAGAVGAADVAGEARYLQTQLAD
;
A
#
# COMPACT_ATOMS: atom_id res chain seq x y z
N MET A 1 11.69 -29.41 -14.92
CA MET A 1 11.21 -28.03 -15.13
C MET A 1 10.81 -27.52 -13.77
N ALA A 2 11.48 -26.50 -13.24
CA ALA A 2 11.14 -25.98 -11.92
C ALA A 2 9.84 -25.17 -12.05
N ASP A 3 8.77 -25.66 -11.43
CA ASP A 3 7.52 -24.91 -11.30
C ASP A 3 7.82 -23.67 -10.42
N HIS A 4 8.04 -22.54 -11.08
CA HIS A 4 8.23 -21.26 -10.39
C HIS A 4 6.88 -20.68 -9.95
N THR A 5 6.11 -21.45 -9.21
CA THR A 5 4.85 -20.97 -8.66
C THR A 5 5.10 -20.11 -7.41
N THR A 6 4.48 -18.97 -7.37
CA THR A 6 4.51 -18.04 -6.24
C THR A 6 3.14 -17.98 -5.60
N THR A 7 3.09 -18.05 -4.27
CA THR A 7 1.85 -17.89 -3.52
C THR A 7 1.81 -16.50 -2.90
N VAL A 8 0.70 -15.79 -3.11
CA VAL A 8 0.44 -14.47 -2.51
C VAL A 8 -0.90 -14.44 -1.80
N GLU A 9 -1.00 -13.59 -0.78
CA GLU A 9 -2.25 -13.30 -0.08
C GLU A 9 -2.75 -11.92 -0.49
N ILE A 10 -3.82 -11.87 -1.28
CA ILE A 10 -4.42 -10.63 -1.75
C ILE A 10 -5.57 -10.26 -0.81
N PRO A 11 -5.53 -9.10 -0.15
CA PRO A 11 -6.67 -8.63 0.64
C PRO A 11 -7.84 -8.30 -0.29
N ILE A 12 -9.05 -8.69 0.11
CA ILE A 12 -10.28 -8.46 -0.66
C ILE A 12 -11.31 -7.83 0.28
N SER A 13 -11.77 -6.64 -0.07
CA SER A 13 -12.82 -5.94 0.67
C SER A 13 -14.19 -6.09 -0.02
N GLY A 14 -15.26 -6.03 0.79
CA GLY A 14 -16.63 -6.07 0.28
C GLY A 14 -17.24 -7.46 0.16
N MET A 15 -16.61 -8.49 0.72
CA MET A 15 -17.19 -9.83 0.81
C MET A 15 -18.22 -9.88 1.94
N THR A 16 -19.48 -10.19 1.61
CA THR A 16 -20.58 -10.25 2.59
C THR A 16 -21.17 -11.63 2.77
N CYS A 17 -20.81 -12.60 1.93
CA CYS A 17 -21.41 -13.93 1.96
C CYS A 17 -20.51 -15.02 1.32
N ALA A 18 -20.82 -16.28 1.62
CA ALA A 18 -20.09 -17.44 1.08
C ALA A 18 -20.15 -17.55 -0.46
N SER A 19 -21.21 -17.06 -1.11
CA SER A 19 -21.30 -17.03 -2.57
C SER A 19 -20.30 -16.05 -3.20
N CYS A 20 -19.91 -15.01 -2.47
CA CYS A 20 -18.86 -14.08 -2.87
C CYS A 20 -17.50 -14.78 -2.92
N VAL A 21 -17.21 -15.63 -1.93
CA VAL A 21 -16.00 -16.46 -1.89
C VAL A 21 -15.92 -17.34 -3.15
N ALA A 22 -16.97 -18.12 -3.39
CA ALA A 22 -17.02 -19.05 -4.55
C ALA A 22 -16.88 -18.31 -5.90
N ARG A 23 -17.44 -17.10 -6.01
CA ARG A 23 -17.33 -16.27 -7.21
C ARG A 23 -15.89 -15.84 -7.47
N ASN A 24 -15.21 -15.33 -6.43
CA ASN A 24 -13.82 -14.92 -6.52
C ASN A 24 -12.88 -16.09 -6.83
N GLU A 25 -13.04 -17.22 -6.13
CA GLU A 25 -12.25 -18.42 -6.43
C GLU A 25 -12.42 -18.89 -7.87
N LYS A 26 -13.67 -18.92 -8.35
CA LYS A 26 -13.97 -19.32 -9.71
C LYS A 26 -13.40 -18.36 -10.76
N ALA A 27 -13.42 -17.05 -10.48
CA ALA A 27 -12.86 -16.03 -11.35
C ALA A 27 -11.32 -16.16 -11.43
N LEU A 28 -10.67 -16.33 -10.30
CA LEU A 28 -9.21 -16.49 -10.23
C LEU A 28 -8.72 -17.78 -10.88
N ARG A 29 -9.41 -18.91 -10.63
CA ARG A 29 -9.04 -20.22 -11.22
C ARG A 29 -9.23 -20.30 -12.74
N ARG A 30 -9.95 -19.35 -13.35
CA ARG A 30 -10.11 -19.26 -14.82
C ARG A 30 -8.95 -18.57 -15.51
N LEU A 31 -8.06 -17.95 -14.76
CA LEU A 31 -6.90 -17.27 -15.32
C LEU A 31 -5.80 -18.29 -15.64
N ASP A 32 -5.29 -18.20 -16.85
CA ASP A 32 -4.11 -18.99 -17.26
C ASP A 32 -2.92 -18.58 -16.39
N GLY A 33 -2.21 -19.56 -15.87
CA GLY A 33 -1.10 -19.34 -14.93
C GLY A 33 -1.47 -19.41 -13.45
N VAL A 34 -2.75 -19.52 -13.09
CA VAL A 34 -3.19 -19.75 -11.70
C VAL A 34 -3.30 -21.25 -11.44
N SER A 35 -2.50 -21.77 -10.52
CA SER A 35 -2.51 -23.18 -10.11
C SER A 35 -3.54 -23.46 -9.02
N ALA A 36 -3.71 -22.54 -8.07
CA ALA A 36 -4.67 -22.65 -7.00
C ALA A 36 -5.16 -21.27 -6.53
N ALA A 37 -6.42 -21.19 -6.13
CA ALA A 37 -6.99 -20.01 -5.51
C ALA A 37 -7.95 -20.45 -4.40
N ASN A 38 -7.70 -19.96 -3.19
CA ASN A 38 -8.51 -20.18 -2.01
C ASN A 38 -8.84 -18.83 -1.37
N VAL A 39 -10.10 -18.56 -1.15
CA VAL A 39 -10.55 -17.31 -0.52
C VAL A 39 -11.06 -17.60 0.87
N ASN A 40 -10.49 -16.90 1.84
CA ASN A 40 -10.90 -17.02 3.25
C ASN A 40 -11.77 -15.81 3.62
N PHE A 41 -13.03 -16.07 3.89
CA PHE A 41 -14.01 -15.06 4.29
C PHE A 41 -13.69 -14.42 5.65
N ALA A 42 -13.17 -15.19 6.60
CA ALA A 42 -12.91 -14.70 7.96
C ALA A 42 -11.71 -13.74 8.03
N THR A 43 -10.72 -13.94 7.15
CA THR A 43 -9.53 -13.08 7.07
C THR A 43 -9.61 -12.05 5.94
N GLU A 44 -10.67 -12.10 5.12
CA GLU A 44 -10.86 -11.26 3.94
C GLU A 44 -9.65 -11.28 2.99
N LYS A 45 -9.06 -12.46 2.81
CA LYS A 45 -7.89 -12.66 1.95
C LYS A 45 -8.10 -13.79 0.95
N ALA A 46 -7.60 -13.59 -0.26
CA ALA A 46 -7.43 -14.64 -1.25
C ALA A 46 -5.98 -15.12 -1.27
N GLN A 47 -5.76 -16.38 -1.00
CA GLN A 47 -4.47 -17.03 -1.21
C GLN A 47 -4.44 -17.58 -2.64
N VAL A 48 -3.56 -17.05 -3.47
CA VAL A 48 -3.45 -17.42 -4.88
C VAL A 48 -2.05 -17.93 -5.16
N THR A 49 -1.97 -19.13 -5.72
CA THR A 49 -0.73 -19.72 -6.23
C THR A 49 -0.73 -19.62 -7.75
N PHE A 50 0.25 -18.94 -8.29
CA PHE A 50 0.33 -18.67 -9.72
C PHE A 50 1.77 -18.68 -10.22
N ASP A 51 1.94 -18.77 -11.55
CA ASP A 51 3.22 -18.67 -12.23
C ASP A 51 3.48 -17.20 -12.64
N PRO A 52 4.47 -16.52 -12.05
CA PRO A 52 4.76 -15.11 -12.36
C PRO A 52 5.32 -14.90 -13.77
N ALA A 53 5.67 -15.96 -14.49
CA ALA A 53 6.06 -15.87 -15.88
C ALA A 53 4.85 -15.78 -16.84
N GLN A 54 3.69 -16.25 -16.41
CA GLN A 54 2.46 -16.29 -17.21
C GLN A 54 1.47 -15.18 -16.83
N ILE A 55 1.40 -14.85 -15.55
CA ILE A 55 0.43 -13.88 -15.04
C ILE A 55 1.07 -13.02 -13.93
N ASP A 56 0.77 -11.75 -13.91
CA ASP A 56 1.19 -10.83 -12.86
C ASP A 56 0.08 -10.58 -11.81
N ILE A 57 0.48 -10.02 -10.68
CA ILE A 57 -0.44 -9.70 -9.58
C ILE A 57 -1.47 -8.65 -9.99
N GLY A 58 -1.12 -7.71 -10.87
CA GLY A 58 -2.04 -6.71 -11.41
C GLY A 58 -3.22 -7.33 -12.14
N ARG A 59 -3.00 -8.44 -12.83
CA ARG A 59 -4.07 -9.19 -13.51
C ARG A 59 -4.98 -9.90 -12.50
N LEU A 60 -4.42 -10.44 -11.43
CA LEU A 60 -5.19 -11.07 -10.36
C LEU A 60 -6.10 -10.05 -9.65
N THR A 61 -5.55 -8.89 -9.28
CA THR A 61 -6.33 -7.82 -8.64
C THR A 61 -7.41 -7.26 -9.55
N ALA A 62 -7.09 -7.00 -10.82
CA ALA A 62 -8.08 -6.55 -11.82
C ALA A 62 -9.24 -7.55 -11.99
N THR A 63 -8.98 -8.86 -11.88
CA THR A 63 -10.03 -9.88 -11.95
C THR A 63 -10.96 -9.85 -10.75
N ILE A 64 -10.40 -9.60 -9.55
CA ILE A 64 -11.19 -9.45 -8.32
C ILE A 64 -12.07 -8.18 -8.40
N GLU A 65 -11.52 -7.07 -8.89
CA GLU A 65 -12.25 -5.82 -9.10
C GLU A 65 -13.38 -5.98 -10.13
N GLN A 66 -13.13 -6.68 -11.23
CA GLN A 66 -14.13 -7.02 -12.23
C GLN A 66 -15.26 -7.93 -11.69
N ALA A 67 -14.95 -8.74 -10.69
CA ALA A 67 -15.95 -9.54 -9.97
C ALA A 67 -16.82 -8.70 -9.02
N GLY A 68 -16.52 -7.40 -8.85
CA GLY A 68 -17.26 -6.44 -8.04
C GLY A 68 -16.79 -6.30 -6.62
N TYR A 69 -15.52 -6.61 -6.34
CA TYR A 69 -14.88 -6.50 -5.03
C TYR A 69 -13.71 -5.53 -5.06
N ASP A 70 -13.44 -4.87 -3.95
CA ASP A 70 -12.32 -3.95 -3.85
C ASP A 70 -11.07 -4.65 -3.34
N VAL A 71 -9.93 -4.28 -3.93
CA VAL A 71 -8.61 -4.70 -3.45
C VAL A 71 -7.92 -3.47 -2.86
N PRO A 72 -7.75 -3.39 -1.53
CA PRO A 72 -7.07 -2.26 -0.93
C PRO A 72 -5.62 -2.21 -1.38
N THR A 73 -5.23 -1.11 -2.00
CA THR A 73 -3.87 -0.82 -2.47
C THR A 73 -3.26 0.30 -1.64
N ALA A 74 -1.96 0.30 -1.51
CA ALA A 74 -1.19 1.37 -0.89
C ALA A 74 -0.23 1.97 -1.90
N THR A 75 -0.03 3.28 -1.81
CA THR A 75 0.95 3.98 -2.64
C THR A 75 2.07 4.51 -1.75
N GLU A 76 3.29 4.17 -2.10
CA GLU A 76 4.49 4.65 -1.42
C GLU A 76 5.37 5.44 -2.38
N THR A 77 5.92 6.55 -1.89
CA THR A 77 6.89 7.35 -2.65
C THR A 77 8.26 7.22 -2.01
N LEU A 78 9.20 6.68 -2.77
CA LEU A 78 10.58 6.48 -2.37
C LEU A 78 11.47 7.53 -3.06
N ALA A 79 12.29 8.24 -2.31
CA ALA A 79 13.33 9.07 -2.90
C ALA A 79 14.56 8.18 -3.20
N ILE A 80 14.97 8.13 -4.46
CA ILE A 80 16.04 7.27 -4.94
C ILE A 80 17.19 8.14 -5.40
N SER A 81 18.33 8.04 -4.74
CA SER A 81 19.54 8.79 -5.07
C SER A 81 20.46 8.01 -6.01
N GLY A 82 21.23 8.73 -6.83
CA GLY A 82 22.22 8.16 -7.73
C GLY A 82 21.70 7.79 -9.11
N MET A 83 20.51 8.24 -9.48
CA MET A 83 20.00 8.08 -10.84
C MET A 83 20.53 9.19 -11.76
N THR A 84 21.29 8.82 -12.79
CA THR A 84 21.89 9.78 -13.73
C THR A 84 21.38 9.66 -15.16
N CYS A 85 20.62 8.60 -15.47
CA CYS A 85 20.20 8.32 -16.85
C CYS A 85 18.89 7.52 -16.91
N ALA A 86 18.27 7.52 -18.10
CA ALA A 86 17.02 6.78 -18.35
C ALA A 86 17.14 5.25 -18.11
N SER A 87 18.33 4.67 -18.35
CA SER A 87 18.55 3.24 -18.07
C SER A 87 18.53 2.94 -16.56
N CYS A 88 18.91 3.92 -15.72
CA CYS A 88 18.80 3.83 -14.27
C CYS A 88 17.32 3.75 -13.83
N VAL A 89 16.48 4.58 -14.44
CA VAL A 89 15.01 4.56 -14.23
C VAL A 89 14.44 3.19 -14.55
N ALA A 90 14.70 2.68 -15.77
CA ALA A 90 14.20 1.38 -16.21
C ALA A 90 14.66 0.22 -15.31
N ARG A 91 15.90 0.27 -14.81
CA ARG A 91 16.45 -0.73 -13.89
C ARG A 91 15.72 -0.73 -12.55
N ASN A 92 15.46 0.46 -11.98
CA ASN A 92 14.73 0.60 -10.72
C ASN A 92 13.26 0.17 -10.88
N GLU A 93 12.57 0.58 -11.95
CA GLU A 93 11.21 0.13 -12.24
C GLU A 93 11.12 -1.40 -12.35
N LYS A 94 12.06 -2.01 -13.10
CA LYS A 94 12.12 -3.47 -13.24
C LYS A 94 12.41 -4.17 -11.91
N ALA A 95 13.26 -3.60 -11.06
CA ALA A 95 13.55 -4.16 -9.75
C ALA A 95 12.34 -4.09 -8.82
N LEU A 96 11.63 -2.96 -8.82
CA LEU A 96 10.42 -2.76 -8.02
C LEU A 96 9.27 -3.67 -8.47
N ARG A 97 9.04 -3.81 -9.79
CA ARG A 97 8.01 -4.70 -10.35
C ARG A 97 8.25 -6.19 -10.07
N ARG A 98 9.47 -6.57 -9.72
CA ARG A 98 9.79 -7.96 -9.32
C ARG A 98 9.46 -8.25 -7.85
N VAL A 99 9.17 -7.25 -7.06
CA VAL A 99 8.75 -7.45 -5.68
C VAL A 99 7.33 -8.00 -5.68
N PRO A 100 7.09 -9.17 -5.07
CA PRO A 100 5.73 -9.71 -4.95
C PRO A 100 4.82 -8.70 -4.26
N GLY A 101 3.64 -8.47 -4.79
CA GLY A 101 2.71 -7.47 -4.25
C GLY A 101 2.79 -6.08 -4.88
N VAL A 102 3.77 -5.79 -5.71
CA VAL A 102 3.83 -4.53 -6.46
C VAL A 102 2.94 -4.62 -7.69
N LEU A 103 1.98 -3.70 -7.79
CA LEU A 103 1.05 -3.57 -8.92
C LEU A 103 1.61 -2.65 -10.00
N LYS A 104 2.17 -1.52 -9.57
CA LYS A 104 2.72 -0.51 -10.46
C LYS A 104 3.93 0.16 -9.83
N ALA A 105 4.94 0.40 -10.63
CA ALA A 105 6.10 1.19 -10.22
C ALA A 105 6.43 2.18 -11.34
N THR A 106 6.52 3.44 -10.98
CA THR A 106 6.88 4.56 -11.87
C THR A 106 8.00 5.35 -11.23
N VAL A 107 9.09 5.51 -11.94
CA VAL A 107 10.26 6.24 -11.46
C VAL A 107 10.44 7.52 -12.28
N ASN A 108 10.57 8.64 -11.59
CA ASN A 108 10.79 9.95 -12.18
C ASN A 108 12.23 10.41 -11.92
N LEU A 109 12.99 10.56 -12.99
CA LEU A 109 14.39 10.99 -12.93
C LEU A 109 14.55 12.44 -12.47
N ALA A 110 13.67 13.33 -12.89
CA ALA A 110 13.79 14.77 -12.59
C ALA A 110 13.52 15.08 -11.11
N THR A 111 12.66 14.30 -10.47
CA THR A 111 12.33 14.46 -9.05
C THR A 111 13.06 13.46 -8.15
N GLU A 112 13.82 12.53 -8.73
CA GLU A 112 14.50 11.42 -8.05
C GLU A 112 13.56 10.61 -7.14
N LYS A 113 12.31 10.43 -7.58
CA LYS A 113 11.27 9.73 -6.82
C LYS A 113 10.72 8.54 -7.60
N ALA A 114 10.52 7.45 -6.88
CA ALA A 114 9.73 6.32 -7.35
C ALA A 114 8.38 6.30 -6.63
N THR A 115 7.30 6.28 -7.39
CA THR A 115 5.96 6.05 -6.87
C THR A 115 5.60 4.59 -7.13
N VAL A 116 5.32 3.85 -6.07
CA VAL A 116 5.03 2.42 -6.11
C VAL A 116 3.67 2.16 -5.53
N GLU A 117 2.82 1.53 -6.30
CA GLU A 117 1.52 1.02 -5.87
C GLU A 117 1.64 -0.47 -5.59
N TYR A 118 1.26 -0.88 -4.39
CA TYR A 118 1.45 -2.25 -3.92
C TYR A 118 0.32 -2.70 -2.99
N LEU A 119 0.25 -4.00 -2.77
CA LEU A 119 -0.70 -4.64 -1.85
C LEU A 119 -0.15 -4.62 -0.43
N PRO A 120 -0.77 -3.91 0.51
CA PRO A 120 -0.39 -3.95 1.92
C PRO A 120 -0.61 -5.36 2.48
N GLY A 121 0.41 -5.90 3.16
CA GLY A 121 0.41 -7.27 3.67
C GLY A 121 1.04 -8.31 2.74
N VAL A 122 1.26 -7.99 1.46
CA VAL A 122 2.06 -8.80 0.52
C VAL A 122 3.44 -8.18 0.33
N ALA A 123 3.48 -6.88 0.13
CA ALA A 123 4.72 -6.11 0.09
C ALA A 123 4.67 -5.02 1.17
N GLY A 124 5.84 -4.65 1.65
CA GLY A 124 6.03 -3.55 2.56
C GLY A 124 7.12 -2.60 2.06
N ARG A 125 7.23 -1.46 2.70
CA ARG A 125 8.24 -0.46 2.38
C ARG A 125 9.66 -1.04 2.42
N ASP A 126 9.92 -1.93 3.38
CA ASP A 126 11.26 -2.50 3.58
C ASP A 126 11.68 -3.38 2.40
N GLU A 127 10.74 -4.15 1.81
CA GLU A 127 10.98 -4.94 0.60
C GLU A 127 11.22 -4.05 -0.62
N LEU A 128 10.48 -2.94 -0.74
CA LEU A 128 10.67 -1.97 -1.82
C LEU A 128 12.05 -1.31 -1.73
N VAL A 129 12.46 -0.88 -0.54
CA VAL A 129 13.79 -0.31 -0.27
C VAL A 129 14.88 -1.34 -0.57
N ALA A 130 14.71 -2.59 -0.14
CA ALA A 130 15.66 -3.66 -0.40
C ALA A 130 15.80 -3.96 -1.92
N ALA A 131 14.71 -3.86 -2.68
CA ALA A 131 14.74 -4.05 -4.13
C ALA A 131 15.54 -2.96 -4.85
N VAL A 132 15.38 -1.69 -4.46
CA VAL A 132 16.14 -0.56 -5.00
C VAL A 132 17.62 -0.67 -4.63
N ARG A 133 17.95 -1.03 -3.40
CA ARG A 133 19.33 -1.25 -2.97
C ARG A 133 20.01 -2.39 -3.71
N ARG A 134 19.29 -3.49 -3.97
CA ARG A 134 19.80 -4.60 -4.81
C ARG A 134 20.06 -4.18 -6.25
N ALA A 135 19.32 -3.19 -6.75
CA ALA A 135 19.55 -2.61 -8.06
C ALA A 135 20.78 -1.67 -8.12
N GLY A 136 21.41 -1.38 -6.96
CA GLY A 136 22.61 -0.57 -6.83
C GLY A 136 22.37 0.91 -6.56
N TYR A 137 21.19 1.27 -6.06
CA TYR A 137 20.80 2.64 -5.76
C TYR A 137 20.49 2.83 -4.27
N GLU A 138 20.61 4.05 -3.79
CA GLU A 138 20.27 4.39 -2.42
C GLU A 138 18.86 4.97 -2.34
N VAL A 139 18.14 4.60 -1.28
CA VAL A 139 16.85 5.20 -0.95
C VAL A 139 17.07 6.12 0.25
N ALA A 140 16.80 7.41 0.06
CA ALA A 140 16.69 8.33 1.17
C ALA A 140 15.43 7.95 1.96
N VAL A 141 15.62 7.27 3.07
CA VAL A 141 14.55 6.92 4.00
C VAL A 141 14.29 8.16 4.85
N PRO A 142 13.24 8.96 4.62
CA PRO A 142 12.83 9.92 5.62
C PRO A 142 12.50 9.10 6.87
N ALA A 143 13.06 9.53 8.01
CA ALA A 143 12.83 8.86 9.28
C ALA A 143 11.36 8.49 9.41
N ARG A 144 11.07 7.23 9.75
CA ARG A 144 9.74 6.70 10.00
C ARG A 144 8.94 7.72 10.80
N ARG A 145 7.98 8.40 10.20
CA ARG A 145 6.82 8.84 10.95
C ARG A 145 6.07 7.55 11.26
N THR A 146 6.41 6.97 12.39
CA THR A 146 5.57 5.95 12.99
C THR A 146 4.21 6.60 13.19
N ALA A 147 3.25 6.22 12.38
CA ALA A 147 1.85 6.39 12.69
C ALA A 147 1.51 5.36 13.79
N ALA A 148 2.23 5.47 14.90
CA ALA A 148 1.91 4.82 16.15
C ALA A 148 1.20 5.87 17.00
N GLY A 149 -0.12 5.72 17.15
CA GLY A 149 -0.85 6.29 18.25
C GLY A 149 -1.46 7.66 18.02
N ALA A 150 -2.49 7.73 17.20
CA ALA A 150 -3.56 8.69 17.43
C ALA A 150 -4.64 8.08 18.31
N HIS A 151 -4.26 7.57 19.48
CA HIS A 151 -5.15 7.33 20.61
C HIS A 151 -4.35 7.67 21.86
N GLY A 152 -4.53 8.89 22.33
CA GLY A 152 -3.89 9.33 23.58
C GLY A 152 -4.10 10.81 23.77
N ALA A 153 -5.22 11.13 24.43
CA ALA A 153 -5.41 12.24 25.36
C ALA A 153 -4.52 13.48 25.11
N GLY A 154 -5.04 14.44 24.39
CA GLY A 154 -4.61 15.81 24.51
C GLY A 154 -5.00 16.36 25.87
N ALA A 155 -4.12 16.29 26.85
CA ALA A 155 -4.16 17.20 27.97
C ALA A 155 -3.54 18.50 27.46
N GLY A 156 -4.40 19.43 27.02
CA GLY A 156 -4.01 20.75 26.62
C GLY A 156 -3.43 21.54 27.80
N ALA A 157 -2.24 22.01 27.62
CA ALA A 157 -1.83 23.22 28.30
C ALA A 157 -2.46 24.40 27.55
N VAL A 158 -3.69 24.75 27.86
CA VAL A 158 -4.22 26.08 27.57
C VAL A 158 -3.55 27.05 28.51
N GLY A 159 -2.69 27.91 27.95
CA GLY A 159 -2.02 28.97 28.66
C GLY A 159 -3.03 29.84 29.38
N ALA A 160 -2.77 30.03 30.67
CA ALA A 160 -3.54 30.86 31.59
C ALA A 160 -3.36 32.35 31.29
N ALA A 161 -3.79 32.83 30.13
CA ALA A 161 -3.66 34.23 29.73
C ALA A 161 -4.95 34.89 29.21
N ASP A 162 -6.09 34.21 29.17
CA ASP A 162 -7.29 34.77 28.49
C ASP A 162 -8.55 34.86 29.37
N VAL A 163 -8.46 34.54 30.65
CA VAL A 163 -9.59 34.70 31.60
C VAL A 163 -9.66 36.09 32.26
N ALA A 164 -8.70 36.99 31.99
CA ALA A 164 -8.75 38.36 32.54
C ALA A 164 -9.49 39.36 31.66
N GLY A 165 -9.78 39.01 30.41
CA GLY A 165 -10.47 39.86 29.44
C GLY A 165 -12.00 39.81 29.53
N GLU A 166 -12.58 38.66 29.81
CA GLU A 166 -14.04 38.48 29.82
C GLU A 166 -14.68 39.00 31.10
N ALA A 167 -13.97 38.94 32.24
CA ALA A 167 -14.48 39.49 33.51
C ALA A 167 -14.61 41.02 33.49
N ARG A 168 -13.87 41.73 32.65
CA ARG A 168 -14.02 43.19 32.49
C ARG A 168 -15.18 43.58 31.57
N TYR A 169 -15.57 42.77 30.65
CA TYR A 169 -16.67 43.06 29.71
C TYR A 169 -18.03 42.94 30.38
N LEU A 170 -18.18 42.01 31.33
CA LEU A 170 -19.46 41.80 32.04
C LEU A 170 -19.69 42.81 33.17
N GLN A 171 -18.67 43.49 33.69
CA GLN A 171 -18.86 44.54 34.69
C GLN A 171 -19.28 45.91 34.15
N THR A 172 -19.12 46.11 32.82
CA THR A 172 -19.54 47.38 32.17
C THR A 172 -21.01 47.39 31.75
N GLN A 173 -21.68 46.23 31.77
CA GLN A 173 -23.08 46.11 31.37
C GLN A 173 -24.08 46.14 32.54
N LEU A 174 -23.63 46.25 33.78
CA LEU A 174 -24.49 46.26 34.97
C LEU A 174 -24.50 47.62 35.71
N ALA A 175 -24.02 48.68 35.05
CA ALA A 175 -24.03 50.05 35.63
C ALA A 175 -24.78 51.00 34.68
N ASP A 176 -26.08 50.69 34.43
CA ASP A 176 -27.13 51.63 34.00
C ASP A 176 -28.50 51.12 34.47
#